data_a81be6326d45cbfc2c5269c53e9855c3
#
_entry.id   a81be6326d45cbfc2c5269c53e9855c3
#
_cell.length_a   1.000
_cell.length_b   1.000
_cell.length_c   1.000
_cell.angle_alpha   90.00
_cell.angle_beta   90.00
_cell.angle_gamma   90.00
#
_symmetry.space_group_name_H-M   'P 1'
#
loop_
_entity.id
_entity.type
_entity.pdbx_description
1 polymer ?
#
loop_
_entity_poly.entity_id
_entity_poly.type
_entity_poly.pdbx_seq_one_letter_code
_entity_poly.pdbx_strand_id
1 'polypeptide(L)'
;QMSEKNQTILICQGTGCASYNSAEIQKALEDDIAEAGLDNKLDVKLTGCHGFCQQGPLVIIEPEGTFYRNVKIKDSKEIVESHLQNNKPVERLFYKDPKTGAPVQRHQDIEFYKKQKQRVLRNCGHVNPEEIKDYTELGGYEALKKVLFEMTPEQVIEELKTSGLRGRGGGGFPAGRKWGFVRAEPGPRLMAVNADEGDSGTFAARMLMEGDPFCLLEGMTIAAHAVGADRGLVYLR
;
A
#
# COMPACT_ATOMS: atom_id res chain seq x y z
N GLN A 1 -20.06 -3.88 21.76
CA GLN A 1 -20.39 -3.12 20.54
C GLN A 1 -19.19 -2.21 20.26
N MET A 2 -18.35 -2.61 19.32
CA MET A 2 -17.33 -1.71 18.79
C MET A 2 -18.09 -0.63 18.00
N SER A 3 -17.96 0.63 18.37
CA SER A 3 -18.49 1.72 17.58
C SER A 3 -17.71 1.72 16.26
N GLU A 4 -18.39 1.55 15.13
CA GLU A 4 -17.76 1.76 13.82
C GLU A 4 -17.25 3.21 13.78
N LYS A 5 -15.94 3.37 13.69
CA LYS A 5 -15.33 4.68 13.47
C LYS A 5 -15.77 5.15 12.07
N ASN A 6 -16.34 6.32 11.97
CA ASN A 6 -16.98 6.80 10.75
C ASN A 6 -16.00 7.40 9.74
N GLN A 7 -14.80 7.79 10.17
CA GLN A 7 -13.77 8.39 9.31
C GLN A 7 -12.40 7.82 9.65
N THR A 8 -11.55 7.70 8.64
CA THR A 8 -10.16 7.28 8.78
C THR A 8 -9.24 8.35 8.21
N ILE A 9 -8.22 8.69 8.97
CA ILE A 9 -7.17 9.62 8.58
C ILE A 9 -5.95 8.78 8.16
N LEU A 10 -5.63 8.80 6.88
CA LEU A 10 -4.50 8.08 6.32
C LEU A 10 -3.30 9.02 6.22
N ILE A 11 -2.17 8.62 6.81
CA ILE A 11 -0.94 9.41 6.83
C ILE A 11 0.15 8.62 6.11
N CYS A 12 0.67 9.18 5.03
CA CYS A 12 1.72 8.55 4.25
C CYS A 12 3.05 8.52 5.02
N GLN A 13 3.61 7.31 5.20
CA GLN A 13 4.92 7.05 5.80
C GLN A 13 5.97 6.59 4.77
N GLY A 14 5.67 6.69 3.47
CA GLY A 14 6.71 6.46 2.46
C GLY A 14 7.91 7.37 2.72
N THR A 15 9.11 6.94 2.34
CA THR A 15 10.40 7.59 2.67
C THR A 15 10.41 9.11 2.46
N GLY A 16 9.78 9.59 1.37
CA GLY A 16 9.69 11.03 1.11
C GLY A 16 8.88 11.77 2.16
N CYS A 17 7.75 11.23 2.61
CA CYS A 17 6.92 11.84 3.65
C CYS A 17 7.58 11.71 5.02
N ALA A 18 8.19 10.57 5.33
CA ALA A 18 8.91 10.34 6.58
C ALA A 18 10.06 11.35 6.77
N SER A 19 10.82 11.67 5.71
CA SER A 19 11.88 12.68 5.76
C SER A 19 11.38 14.12 6.00
N TYR A 20 10.08 14.35 5.88
CA TYR A 20 9.40 15.60 6.19
C TYR A 20 8.52 15.51 7.45
N ASN A 21 8.91 14.67 8.39
CA ASN A 21 8.32 14.55 9.73
C ASN A 21 6.85 14.07 9.74
N SER A 22 6.50 13.11 8.89
CA SER A 22 5.13 12.57 8.87
C SER A 22 4.75 11.85 10.18
N ALA A 23 5.71 11.31 10.92
CA ALA A 23 5.48 10.72 12.23
C ALA A 23 5.08 11.77 13.29
N GLU A 24 5.71 12.94 13.26
CA GLU A 24 5.35 14.04 14.15
C GLU A 24 3.99 14.67 13.78
N ILE A 25 3.64 14.66 12.48
CA ILE A 25 2.31 15.07 12.01
C ILE A 25 1.25 14.11 12.53
N GLN A 26 1.51 12.79 12.48
CA GLN A 26 0.63 11.79 13.09
C GLN A 26 0.38 12.10 14.56
N LYS A 27 1.46 12.22 15.34
CA LYS A 27 1.35 12.48 16.77
C LYS A 27 0.54 13.76 17.06
N ALA A 28 0.80 14.83 16.32
CA ALA A 28 0.06 16.07 16.50
C ALA A 28 -1.44 15.91 16.17
N LEU A 29 -1.78 15.13 15.12
CA LEU A 29 -3.18 14.83 14.80
C LEU A 29 -3.84 13.98 15.87
N GLU A 30 -3.16 12.97 16.41
CA GLU A 30 -3.68 12.15 17.50
C GLU A 30 -3.91 12.97 18.77
N ASP A 31 -2.97 13.83 19.14
CA ASP A 31 -3.06 14.73 20.30
C ASP A 31 -4.23 15.71 20.14
N ASP A 32 -4.36 16.39 18.99
CA ASP A 32 -5.42 17.35 18.71
C ASP A 32 -6.81 16.67 18.61
N ILE A 33 -6.89 15.42 18.07
CA ILE A 33 -8.11 14.61 18.03
C ILE A 33 -8.57 14.24 19.43
N ALA A 34 -7.64 13.85 20.30
CA ALA A 34 -7.93 13.53 21.70
C ALA A 34 -8.38 14.77 22.47
N GLU A 35 -7.72 15.93 22.28
CA GLU A 35 -8.14 17.22 22.87
C GLU A 35 -9.55 17.62 22.41
N ALA A 36 -9.91 17.31 21.17
CA ALA A 36 -11.23 17.57 20.60
C ALA A 36 -12.31 16.53 21.04
N GLY A 37 -11.93 15.45 21.74
CA GLY A 37 -12.84 14.37 22.16
C GLY A 37 -13.40 13.53 20.99
N LEU A 38 -12.63 13.37 19.91
CA LEU A 38 -13.03 12.67 18.69
C LEU A 38 -12.37 11.29 18.54
N ASP A 39 -11.53 10.85 19.47
CA ASP A 39 -10.78 9.60 19.47
C ASP A 39 -11.64 8.33 19.31
N ASN A 40 -12.89 8.38 19.78
CA ASN A 40 -13.84 7.28 19.61
C ASN A 40 -14.55 7.25 18.24
N LYS A 41 -14.41 8.29 17.44
CA LYS A 41 -15.09 8.44 16.13
C LYS A 41 -14.15 8.35 14.93
N LEU A 42 -12.88 8.56 15.17
CA LEU A 42 -11.86 8.65 14.14
C LEU A 42 -10.82 7.56 14.31
N ASP A 43 -10.27 7.12 13.19
CA ASP A 43 -9.12 6.23 13.15
C ASP A 43 -7.95 6.94 12.47
N VAL A 44 -6.77 6.92 13.09
CA VAL A 44 -5.54 7.45 12.50
C VAL A 44 -4.68 6.28 12.08
N LYS A 45 -4.40 6.19 10.78
CA LYS A 45 -3.69 5.06 10.20
C LYS A 45 -2.46 5.53 9.44
N LEU A 46 -1.31 4.95 9.77
CA LEU A 46 -0.12 5.06 8.94
C LEU A 46 -0.25 4.18 7.71
N THR A 47 0.19 4.66 6.57
CA THR A 47 0.13 3.89 5.33
C THR A 47 1.46 3.89 4.61
N GLY A 48 1.65 2.94 3.72
CA GLY A 48 2.74 2.96 2.76
C GLY A 48 2.65 4.15 1.79
N CYS A 49 3.58 4.21 0.86
CA CYS A 49 3.70 5.35 -0.06
C CYS A 49 2.51 5.43 -1.02
N HIS A 50 1.92 6.63 -1.14
CA HIS A 50 0.89 6.94 -2.13
C HIS A 50 1.45 7.24 -3.54
N GLY A 51 2.77 7.23 -3.70
CA GLY A 51 3.44 7.49 -4.99
C GLY A 51 3.54 8.95 -5.40
N PHE A 52 3.11 9.90 -4.56
CA PHE A 52 3.11 11.33 -4.89
C PHE A 52 4.04 12.16 -3.98
N CYS A 53 5.27 11.69 -3.82
CA CYS A 53 6.27 12.24 -2.89
C CYS A 53 6.54 13.73 -3.06
N GLN A 54 6.44 14.27 -4.28
CA GLN A 54 6.60 15.72 -4.54
C GLN A 54 5.59 16.60 -3.79
N GLN A 55 4.47 16.01 -3.37
CA GLN A 55 3.40 16.72 -2.65
C GLN A 55 3.35 16.37 -1.16
N GLY A 56 4.28 15.54 -0.69
CA GLY A 56 4.35 15.12 0.70
C GLY A 56 4.76 16.22 1.68
N PRO A 57 4.49 16.05 2.97
CA PRO A 57 3.70 14.99 3.58
C PRO A 57 2.23 15.00 3.18
N LEU A 58 1.67 13.79 3.01
CA LEU A 58 0.28 13.60 2.58
C LEU A 58 -0.59 13.12 3.73
N VAL A 59 -1.76 13.73 3.85
CA VAL A 59 -2.84 13.27 4.75
C VAL A 59 -4.12 13.15 3.94
N ILE A 60 -4.79 12.01 4.04
CA ILE A 60 -6.05 11.74 3.33
C ILE A 60 -7.14 11.44 4.35
N ILE A 61 -8.30 12.04 4.19
CA ILE A 61 -9.46 11.80 5.04
C ILE A 61 -10.47 10.96 4.25
N GLU A 62 -10.72 9.75 4.73
CA GLU A 62 -11.71 8.84 4.16
C GLU A 62 -13.00 8.83 5.00
N PRO A 63 -14.18 8.60 4.42
CA PRO A 63 -14.44 8.13 3.05
C PRO A 63 -14.54 9.22 1.97
N GLU A 64 -14.41 10.51 2.30
CA GLU A 64 -14.57 11.59 1.33
C GLU A 64 -13.43 11.62 0.30
N GLY A 65 -12.26 11.03 0.63
CA GLY A 65 -11.05 11.07 -0.18
C GLY A 65 -10.40 12.45 -0.21
N THR A 66 -10.63 13.29 0.83
CA THR A 66 -10.03 14.63 0.91
C THR A 66 -8.53 14.54 1.03
N PHE A 67 -7.82 15.12 0.08
CA PHE A 67 -6.37 15.03 -0.07
C PHE A 67 -5.67 16.30 0.35
N TYR A 68 -4.90 16.23 1.41
CA TYR A 68 -4.06 17.30 1.91
C TYR A 68 -2.59 17.06 1.56
N ARG A 69 -1.94 18.08 1.02
CA ARG A 69 -0.54 18.05 0.61
C ARG A 69 0.33 19.01 1.43
N ASN A 70 1.64 18.73 1.46
CA ASN A 70 2.62 19.55 2.16
C ASN A 70 2.19 19.90 3.59
N VAL A 71 1.52 18.96 4.25
CA VAL A 71 1.01 19.13 5.62
C VAL A 71 2.18 19.32 6.58
N LYS A 72 2.04 20.23 7.50
CA LYS A 72 3.01 20.52 8.57
C LYS A 72 2.38 20.25 9.93
N ILE A 73 3.18 20.04 10.94
CA ILE A 73 2.73 19.80 12.32
C ILE A 73 1.72 20.88 12.77
N LYS A 74 1.98 22.14 12.48
CA LYS A 74 1.07 23.26 12.82
C LYS A 74 -0.29 23.24 12.14
N ASP A 75 -0.45 22.45 11.08
CA ASP A 75 -1.70 22.37 10.32
C ASP A 75 -2.68 21.36 10.96
N SER A 76 -2.21 20.53 11.89
CA SER A 76 -2.98 19.52 12.58
C SER A 76 -4.22 20.11 13.25
N LYS A 77 -4.05 21.12 14.06
CA LYS A 77 -5.13 21.77 14.79
C LYS A 77 -6.21 22.33 13.85
N GLU A 78 -5.81 22.97 12.76
CA GLU A 78 -6.76 23.48 11.75
C GLU A 78 -7.52 22.36 11.04
N ILE A 79 -6.84 21.24 10.73
CA ILE A 79 -7.49 20.07 10.14
C ILE A 79 -8.54 19.52 11.10
N VAL A 80 -8.21 19.36 12.39
CA VAL A 80 -9.13 18.84 13.39
C VAL A 80 -10.31 19.79 13.61
N GLU A 81 -10.05 21.06 13.92
CA GLU A 81 -11.10 22.02 14.24
C GLU A 81 -11.99 22.35 13.04
N SER A 82 -11.41 22.59 11.85
CA SER A 82 -12.18 22.99 10.68
C SER A 82 -12.83 21.81 9.98
N HIS A 83 -12.04 20.78 9.64
CA HIS A 83 -12.56 19.66 8.83
C HIS A 83 -13.27 18.60 9.67
N LEU A 84 -12.61 18.07 10.71
CA LEU A 84 -13.15 16.91 11.43
C LEU A 84 -14.30 17.30 12.38
N GLN A 85 -14.25 18.47 13.02
CA GLN A 85 -15.34 18.93 13.89
C GLN A 85 -16.46 19.63 13.11
N ASN A 86 -16.10 20.50 12.16
CA ASN A 86 -17.06 21.41 11.51
C ASN A 86 -17.36 21.05 10.05
N ASN A 87 -16.83 19.91 9.57
CA ASN A 87 -17.02 19.43 8.18
C ASN A 87 -16.67 20.49 7.11
N LYS A 88 -15.66 21.33 7.41
CA LYS A 88 -15.17 22.38 6.52
C LYS A 88 -13.73 22.11 6.14
N PRO A 89 -13.46 21.48 4.99
CA PRO A 89 -12.10 21.15 4.55
C PRO A 89 -11.19 22.37 4.45
N VAL A 90 -9.90 22.15 4.69
CA VAL A 90 -8.86 23.19 4.70
C VAL A 90 -8.32 23.40 3.27
N GLU A 91 -8.98 24.29 2.50
CA GLU A 91 -8.70 24.47 1.06
C GLU A 91 -7.26 24.86 0.72
N ARG A 92 -6.55 25.58 1.62
CA ARG A 92 -5.16 25.97 1.38
C ARG A 92 -4.20 24.77 1.28
N LEU A 93 -4.60 23.62 1.83
CA LEU A 93 -3.84 22.38 1.79
C LEU A 93 -4.20 21.50 0.58
N PHE A 94 -5.18 21.90 -0.24
CA PHE A 94 -5.54 21.14 -1.42
C PHE A 94 -4.44 21.15 -2.48
N TYR A 95 -4.38 20.08 -3.23
CA TYR A 95 -3.58 20.04 -4.45
C TYR A 95 -4.11 21.08 -5.44
N LYS A 96 -3.21 21.78 -6.09
CA LYS A 96 -3.57 22.71 -7.17
C LYS A 96 -3.17 22.11 -8.51
N ASP A 97 -4.13 21.98 -9.41
CA ASP A 97 -3.87 21.50 -10.75
C ASP A 97 -2.86 22.45 -11.44
N PRO A 98 -1.74 21.93 -11.95
CA PRO A 98 -0.68 22.78 -12.51
C PRO A 98 -1.08 23.50 -13.81
N LYS A 99 -2.12 23.03 -14.50
CA LYS A 99 -2.59 23.63 -15.76
C LYS A 99 -3.61 24.72 -15.53
N THR A 100 -4.51 24.52 -14.55
CA THR A 100 -5.65 25.42 -14.31
C THR A 100 -5.47 26.29 -13.08
N GLY A 101 -4.59 25.91 -12.16
CA GLY A 101 -4.45 26.52 -10.83
C GLY A 101 -5.61 26.20 -9.87
N ALA A 102 -6.61 25.44 -10.33
CA ALA A 102 -7.78 25.12 -9.52
C ALA A 102 -7.45 24.18 -8.37
N PRO A 103 -8.03 24.38 -7.17
CA PRO A 103 -7.89 23.46 -6.07
C PRO A 103 -8.62 22.14 -6.37
N VAL A 104 -8.00 21.01 -6.05
CA VAL A 104 -8.55 19.66 -6.21
C VAL A 104 -8.63 19.04 -4.83
N GLN A 105 -9.84 18.80 -4.35
CA GLN A 105 -10.07 18.29 -3.00
C GLN A 105 -9.78 16.78 -2.91
N ARG A 106 -10.31 15.99 -3.86
CA ARG A 106 -10.26 14.51 -3.77
C ARG A 106 -9.04 13.96 -4.49
N HIS A 107 -8.34 13.00 -3.87
CA HIS A 107 -7.18 12.36 -4.50
C HIS A 107 -7.53 11.70 -5.83
N GLN A 108 -8.69 11.05 -5.93
CA GLN A 108 -9.17 10.41 -7.17
C GLN A 108 -9.42 11.40 -8.31
N ASP A 109 -9.57 12.70 -8.02
CA ASP A 109 -9.77 13.74 -9.03
C ASP A 109 -8.47 14.35 -9.54
N ILE A 110 -7.34 14.01 -8.93
CA ILE A 110 -6.01 14.45 -9.37
C ILE A 110 -5.62 13.68 -10.64
N GLU A 111 -5.23 14.38 -11.71
CA GLU A 111 -4.84 13.80 -13.00
C GLU A 111 -3.77 12.71 -12.88
N PHE A 112 -2.86 12.86 -11.93
CA PHE A 112 -1.83 11.85 -11.63
C PHE A 112 -2.45 10.50 -11.25
N TYR A 113 -3.48 10.48 -10.42
CA TYR A 113 -4.14 9.25 -9.98
C TYR A 113 -5.17 8.74 -11.00
N LYS A 114 -5.94 9.62 -11.63
CA LYS A 114 -6.95 9.26 -12.65
C LYS A 114 -6.41 8.39 -13.77
N LYS A 115 -5.14 8.60 -14.15
CA LYS A 115 -4.50 7.87 -15.25
C LYS A 115 -3.84 6.57 -14.82
N GLN A 116 -3.84 6.24 -13.54
CA GLN A 116 -3.23 5.03 -13.02
C GLN A 116 -4.28 3.95 -12.76
N LYS A 117 -3.92 2.73 -13.10
CA LYS A 117 -4.65 1.52 -12.71
C LYS A 117 -3.73 0.67 -11.84
N GLN A 118 -3.73 0.93 -10.56
CA GLN A 118 -2.92 0.20 -9.60
C GLN A 118 -3.44 -1.23 -9.44
N ARG A 119 -2.59 -2.22 -9.72
CA ARG A 119 -2.88 -3.64 -9.53
C ARG A 119 -1.93 -4.25 -8.51
N VAL A 120 -0.63 -4.11 -8.73
CA VAL A 120 0.40 -4.63 -7.83
C VAL A 120 0.48 -3.79 -6.55
N LEU A 121 0.34 -2.47 -6.67
CA LEU A 121 0.38 -1.52 -5.55
C LEU A 121 -1.03 -1.14 -5.05
N ARG A 122 -2.02 -2.02 -5.24
CA ARG A 122 -3.43 -1.71 -4.93
C ARG A 122 -3.70 -1.37 -3.47
N ASN A 123 -2.92 -1.95 -2.56
CA ASN A 123 -3.07 -1.72 -1.12
C ASN A 123 -2.17 -0.59 -0.60
N CYS A 124 -1.15 -0.16 -1.39
CA CYS A 124 -0.26 0.92 -0.98
C CYS A 124 -1.03 2.22 -0.79
N GLY A 125 -0.84 2.85 0.37
CA GLY A 125 -1.58 4.04 0.76
C GLY A 125 -2.92 3.78 1.46
N HIS A 126 -3.34 2.52 1.60
CA HIS A 126 -4.60 2.15 2.25
C HIS A 126 -4.41 1.26 3.48
N VAL A 127 -3.34 0.48 3.53
CA VAL A 127 -3.02 -0.42 4.66
C VAL A 127 -1.85 0.13 5.47
N ASN A 128 -1.87 -0.16 6.77
CA ASN A 128 -0.69 -0.02 7.60
C ASN A 128 0.23 -1.23 7.35
N PRO A 129 1.44 -1.01 6.81
CA PRO A 129 2.35 -2.11 6.48
C PRO A 129 2.91 -2.85 7.71
N GLU A 130 2.74 -2.30 8.92
CA GLU A 130 3.17 -2.92 10.18
C GLU A 130 2.05 -3.72 10.85
N GLU A 131 0.79 -3.59 10.35
CA GLU A 131 -0.39 -4.21 10.93
C GLU A 131 -0.98 -5.29 10.02
N ILE A 132 -0.73 -6.56 10.34
CA ILE A 132 -1.26 -7.70 9.58
C ILE A 132 -2.79 -7.69 9.49
N LYS A 133 -3.46 -7.13 10.50
CA LYS A 133 -4.91 -7.02 10.55
C LYS A 133 -5.46 -6.23 9.35
N ASP A 134 -4.84 -5.12 9.01
CA ASP A 134 -5.22 -4.30 7.86
C ASP A 134 -5.19 -5.09 6.55
N TYR A 135 -4.16 -5.91 6.37
CA TYR A 135 -4.05 -6.76 5.20
C TYR A 135 -5.12 -7.86 5.17
N THR A 136 -5.39 -8.50 6.30
CA THR A 136 -6.38 -9.57 6.38
C THR A 136 -7.82 -9.06 6.22
N GLU A 137 -8.14 -7.85 6.71
CA GLU A 137 -9.44 -7.20 6.51
C GLU A 137 -9.75 -6.92 5.03
N LEU A 138 -8.72 -6.77 4.19
CA LEU A 138 -8.86 -6.63 2.74
C LEU A 138 -8.88 -7.98 1.99
N GLY A 139 -9.00 -9.09 2.68
CA GLY A 139 -9.00 -10.44 2.11
C GLY A 139 -7.59 -11.00 1.89
N GLY A 140 -6.57 -10.42 2.51
CA GLY A 140 -5.22 -10.95 2.51
C GLY A 140 -5.15 -12.35 3.13
N TYR A 141 -4.25 -13.16 2.61
CA TYR A 141 -4.05 -14.59 2.94
C TYR A 141 -5.21 -15.53 2.57
N GLU A 142 -6.34 -15.05 2.02
CA GLU A 142 -7.39 -15.96 1.54
C GLU A 142 -6.93 -16.79 0.34
N ALA A 143 -6.11 -16.22 -0.56
CA ALA A 143 -5.52 -16.97 -1.66
C ALA A 143 -4.53 -18.03 -1.17
N LEU A 144 -3.70 -17.69 -0.19
CA LEU A 144 -2.78 -18.66 0.44
C LEU A 144 -3.54 -19.79 1.13
N LYS A 145 -4.60 -19.47 1.86
CA LYS A 145 -5.47 -20.45 2.53
C LYS A 145 -6.06 -21.42 1.52
N LYS A 146 -6.63 -20.91 0.43
CA LYS A 146 -7.13 -21.74 -0.67
C LYS A 146 -6.04 -22.67 -1.23
N VAL A 147 -4.86 -22.12 -1.50
CA VAL A 147 -3.71 -22.88 -2.04
C VAL A 147 -3.28 -24.00 -1.10
N LEU A 148 -3.19 -23.75 0.20
CA LEU A 148 -2.69 -24.72 1.16
C LEU A 148 -3.70 -25.85 1.49
N PHE A 149 -4.99 -25.56 1.47
CA PHE A 149 -6.02 -26.48 1.95
C PHE A 149 -6.90 -27.07 0.85
N GLU A 150 -6.95 -26.44 -0.34
CA GLU A 150 -7.91 -26.82 -1.39
C GLU A 150 -7.23 -27.14 -2.73
N MET A 151 -5.94 -26.86 -2.91
CA MET A 151 -5.25 -27.03 -4.20
C MET A 151 -3.98 -27.86 -4.07
N THR A 152 -3.71 -28.65 -5.10
CA THR A 152 -2.38 -29.26 -5.26
C THR A 152 -1.40 -28.26 -5.89
N PRO A 153 -0.08 -28.42 -5.71
CA PRO A 153 0.92 -27.61 -6.38
C PRO A 153 0.76 -27.54 -7.90
N GLU A 154 0.37 -28.63 -8.52
CA GLU A 154 0.14 -28.73 -9.97
C GLU A 154 -1.07 -27.90 -10.40
N GLN A 155 -2.14 -27.89 -9.60
CA GLN A 155 -3.33 -27.05 -9.84
C GLN A 155 -2.99 -25.56 -9.76
N VAL A 156 -2.14 -25.15 -8.80
CA VAL A 156 -1.68 -23.76 -8.70
C VAL A 156 -0.89 -23.35 -9.95
N ILE A 157 0.01 -24.22 -10.43
CA ILE A 157 0.78 -23.97 -11.65
C ILE A 157 -0.14 -23.88 -12.88
N GLU A 158 -1.18 -24.72 -12.97
CA GLU A 158 -2.13 -24.70 -14.09
C GLU A 158 -3.00 -23.43 -14.07
N GLU A 159 -3.44 -22.99 -12.88
CA GLU A 159 -4.16 -21.72 -12.73
C GLU A 159 -3.30 -20.54 -13.22
N LEU A 160 -2.01 -20.54 -12.88
CA LEU A 160 -1.07 -19.52 -13.38
C LEU A 160 -0.86 -19.57 -14.90
N LYS A 161 -0.84 -20.75 -15.51
CA LYS A 161 -0.77 -20.87 -16.98
C LYS A 161 -2.03 -20.32 -17.62
N THR A 162 -3.19 -20.69 -17.09
CA THR A 162 -4.51 -20.23 -17.57
C THR A 162 -4.68 -18.72 -17.42
N SER A 163 -4.19 -18.12 -16.33
CA SER A 163 -4.22 -16.68 -16.10
C SER A 163 -3.37 -15.88 -17.09
N GLY A 164 -2.43 -16.53 -17.76
CA GLY A 164 -1.47 -15.88 -18.64
C GLY A 164 -0.48 -14.94 -17.93
N LEU A 165 -0.32 -15.06 -16.61
CA LEU A 165 0.62 -14.23 -15.84
C LEU A 165 2.04 -14.34 -16.38
N ARG A 166 2.68 -13.19 -16.61
CA ARG A 166 4.04 -13.09 -17.14
C ARG A 166 4.96 -12.36 -16.15
N GLY A 167 6.25 -12.67 -16.23
CA GLY A 167 7.29 -11.96 -15.52
C GLY A 167 7.32 -10.46 -15.86
N ARG A 168 7.71 -9.64 -14.90
CA ARG A 168 7.79 -8.17 -15.01
C ARG A 168 9.21 -7.63 -15.01
N GLY A 169 10.21 -8.51 -15.07
CA GLY A 169 11.61 -8.13 -15.14
C GLY A 169 12.14 -7.85 -16.56
N GLY A 170 11.25 -7.56 -17.54
CA GLY A 170 11.58 -7.21 -18.91
C GLY A 170 11.36 -8.34 -19.92
N GLY A 171 11.74 -9.58 -19.61
CA GLY A 171 11.62 -10.72 -20.53
C GLY A 171 10.20 -11.23 -20.76
N GLY A 172 9.24 -10.92 -19.90
CA GLY A 172 7.83 -11.32 -20.06
C GLY A 172 7.58 -12.82 -20.14
N PHE A 173 8.46 -13.65 -19.58
CA PHE A 173 8.32 -15.10 -19.64
C PHE A 173 7.07 -15.56 -18.86
N PRO A 174 6.31 -16.55 -19.37
CA PRO A 174 5.10 -17.06 -18.70
C PRO A 174 5.43 -17.66 -17.33
N ALA A 175 4.87 -17.09 -16.25
CA ALA A 175 5.20 -17.47 -14.88
C ALA A 175 4.84 -18.94 -14.59
N GLY A 176 3.66 -19.40 -15.00
CA GLY A 176 3.23 -20.78 -14.79
C GLY A 176 4.13 -21.81 -15.49
N ARG A 177 4.68 -21.49 -16.67
CA ARG A 177 5.67 -22.36 -17.33
C ARG A 177 6.99 -22.40 -16.55
N LYS A 178 7.46 -21.27 -16.08
CA LYS A 178 8.68 -21.19 -15.26
C LYS A 178 8.55 -22.01 -13.98
N TRP A 179 7.44 -21.88 -13.27
CA TRP A 179 7.20 -22.66 -12.06
C TRP A 179 7.09 -24.16 -12.35
N GLY A 180 6.46 -24.54 -13.46
CA GLY A 180 6.40 -25.95 -13.90
C GLY A 180 7.77 -26.54 -14.16
N PHE A 181 8.69 -25.80 -14.77
CA PHE A 181 10.07 -26.27 -14.97
C PHE A 181 10.78 -26.48 -13.65
N VAL A 182 10.68 -25.51 -12.72
CA VAL A 182 11.30 -25.64 -11.39
C VAL A 182 10.72 -26.83 -10.62
N ARG A 183 9.39 -27.05 -10.71
CA ARG A 183 8.71 -28.18 -10.05
C ARG A 183 9.17 -29.53 -10.57
N ALA A 184 9.52 -29.64 -11.84
CA ALA A 184 9.95 -30.89 -12.49
C ALA A 184 11.39 -31.29 -12.14
N GLU A 185 12.23 -30.33 -11.71
CA GLU A 185 13.62 -30.63 -11.37
C GLU A 185 13.72 -31.32 -10.01
N PRO A 186 14.71 -32.20 -9.79
CA PRO A 186 14.98 -32.74 -8.46
C PRO A 186 15.41 -31.64 -7.49
N GLY A 187 14.96 -31.72 -6.21
CA GLY A 187 15.33 -30.76 -5.18
C GLY A 187 16.81 -30.81 -4.77
N PRO A 188 17.27 -29.89 -3.91
CA PRO A 188 16.50 -28.88 -3.18
C PRO A 188 16.12 -27.66 -4.03
N ARG A 189 14.99 -27.02 -3.71
CA ARG A 189 14.50 -25.83 -4.42
C ARG A 189 14.47 -24.63 -3.49
N LEU A 190 14.78 -23.48 -4.03
CA LEU A 190 14.78 -22.21 -3.29
C LEU A 190 13.89 -21.20 -4.01
N MET A 191 13.19 -20.37 -3.24
CA MET A 191 12.48 -19.20 -3.75
C MET A 191 13.38 -17.98 -3.56
N ALA A 192 13.76 -17.33 -4.66
CA ALA A 192 14.50 -16.07 -4.63
C ALA A 192 13.63 -14.93 -5.14
N VAL A 193 13.43 -13.93 -4.29
CA VAL A 193 12.79 -12.67 -4.68
C VAL A 193 13.86 -11.66 -5.02
N ASN A 194 13.83 -11.18 -6.25
CA ASN A 194 14.70 -10.11 -6.68
C ASN A 194 14.10 -8.76 -6.26
N ALA A 195 14.69 -8.16 -5.25
CA ALA A 195 14.42 -6.82 -4.77
C ALA A 195 15.62 -5.88 -4.98
N ASP A 196 16.53 -6.23 -5.90
CA ASP A 196 17.60 -5.34 -6.36
C ASP A 196 17.03 -4.30 -7.30
N GLU A 197 16.82 -3.10 -6.81
CA GLU A 197 16.26 -1.96 -7.53
C GLU A 197 17.37 -0.93 -7.79
N GLY A 198 18.29 -1.32 -8.70
CA GLY A 198 19.52 -0.59 -8.98
C GLY A 198 19.37 0.69 -9.77
N ASP A 199 18.29 0.86 -10.52
CA ASP A 199 18.06 2.04 -11.35
C ASP A 199 17.67 3.25 -10.50
N SER A 200 18.41 4.35 -10.63
CA SER A 200 18.04 5.61 -9.97
C SER A 200 16.69 6.11 -10.49
N GLY A 201 15.78 6.45 -9.57
CA GLY A 201 14.43 6.89 -9.91
C GLY A 201 13.41 5.76 -10.06
N THR A 202 13.78 4.49 -9.86
CA THR A 202 12.87 3.35 -9.77
C THR A 202 12.60 3.02 -8.29
N PHE A 203 11.34 2.90 -7.90
CA PHE A 203 10.91 2.64 -6.51
C PHE A 203 9.79 1.59 -6.41
N ALA A 204 9.51 0.83 -7.45
CA ALA A 204 8.37 -0.09 -7.46
C ALA A 204 8.53 -1.23 -6.46
N ALA A 205 9.71 -1.85 -6.40
CA ALA A 205 10.02 -2.90 -5.43
C ALA A 205 10.00 -2.36 -4.00
N ARG A 206 10.59 -1.18 -3.79
CA ARG A 206 10.58 -0.49 -2.51
C ARG A 206 9.17 -0.15 -2.03
N MET A 207 8.34 0.44 -2.90
CA MET A 207 6.95 0.77 -2.55
C MET A 207 6.16 -0.47 -2.14
N LEU A 208 6.37 -1.61 -2.80
CA LEU A 208 5.70 -2.85 -2.46
C LEU A 208 6.19 -3.40 -1.10
N MET A 209 7.50 -3.46 -0.89
CA MET A 209 8.07 -3.99 0.35
C MET A 209 7.75 -3.13 1.57
N GLU A 210 7.81 -1.80 1.43
CA GLU A 210 7.52 -0.86 2.52
C GLU A 210 6.02 -0.61 2.70
N GLY A 211 5.20 -0.80 1.66
CA GLY A 211 3.79 -0.42 1.69
C GLY A 211 2.80 -1.58 1.76
N ASP A 212 3.21 -2.80 1.36
CA ASP A 212 2.38 -4.01 1.38
C ASP A 212 3.23 -5.28 1.52
N PRO A 213 4.03 -5.40 2.61
CA PRO A 213 4.92 -6.53 2.81
C PRO A 213 4.19 -7.86 2.92
N PHE A 214 2.97 -7.85 3.46
CA PHE A 214 2.17 -9.07 3.62
C PHE A 214 1.74 -9.67 2.29
N CYS A 215 1.41 -8.84 1.29
CA CYS A 215 1.12 -9.30 -0.06
C CYS A 215 2.34 -9.98 -0.71
N LEU A 216 3.53 -9.43 -0.49
CA LEU A 216 4.77 -10.04 -0.94
C LEU A 216 4.99 -11.41 -0.29
N LEU A 217 4.84 -11.50 1.04
CA LEU A 217 5.03 -12.74 1.80
C LEU A 217 3.99 -13.80 1.40
N GLU A 218 2.74 -13.40 1.18
CA GLU A 218 1.70 -14.30 0.67
C GLU A 218 2.09 -14.87 -0.69
N GLY A 219 2.49 -14.00 -1.63
CA GLY A 219 2.93 -14.41 -2.96
C GLY A 219 4.15 -15.34 -2.94
N MET A 220 5.13 -15.06 -2.08
CA MET A 220 6.29 -15.92 -1.86
C MET A 220 5.89 -17.32 -1.36
N THR A 221 4.98 -17.37 -0.40
CA THR A 221 4.53 -18.63 0.21
C THR A 221 3.74 -19.49 -0.78
N ILE A 222 2.84 -18.86 -1.56
CA ILE A 222 2.11 -19.53 -2.63
C ILE A 222 3.10 -20.10 -3.67
N ALA A 223 4.07 -19.31 -4.08
CA ALA A 223 5.06 -19.73 -5.05
C ALA A 223 5.95 -20.87 -4.52
N ALA A 224 6.40 -20.78 -3.27
CA ALA A 224 7.19 -21.82 -2.62
C ALA A 224 6.41 -23.15 -2.54
N HIS A 225 5.14 -23.11 -2.13
CA HIS A 225 4.27 -24.28 -2.12
C HIS A 225 4.14 -24.91 -3.52
N ALA A 226 3.87 -24.11 -4.53
CA ALA A 226 3.67 -24.57 -5.89
C ALA A 226 4.92 -25.22 -6.49
N VAL A 227 6.11 -24.68 -6.25
CA VAL A 227 7.36 -25.24 -6.78
C VAL A 227 8.02 -26.26 -5.84
N GLY A 228 7.55 -26.39 -4.60
CA GLY A 228 8.13 -27.26 -3.57
C GLY A 228 9.45 -26.72 -3.02
N ALA A 229 9.53 -25.42 -2.76
CA ALA A 229 10.69 -24.80 -2.15
C ALA A 229 10.58 -24.77 -0.62
N ASP A 230 11.69 -25.05 0.07
CA ASP A 230 11.76 -25.08 1.55
C ASP A 230 12.16 -23.73 2.15
N ARG A 231 12.80 -22.88 1.35
CA ARG A 231 13.35 -21.60 1.81
C ARG A 231 13.05 -20.49 0.81
N GLY A 232 12.71 -19.32 1.36
CA GLY A 232 12.59 -18.08 0.62
C GLY A 232 13.72 -17.11 0.99
N LEU A 233 14.29 -16.48 -0.01
CA LEU A 233 15.35 -15.47 0.13
C LEU A 233 14.89 -14.20 -0.56
N VAL A 234 15.13 -13.06 0.07
CA VAL A 234 14.92 -11.75 -0.56
C VAL A 234 16.30 -11.15 -0.81
N TYR A 235 16.63 -10.95 -2.09
CA TYR A 235 17.85 -10.23 -2.47
C TYR A 235 17.53 -8.76 -2.54
N LEU A 236 17.99 -8.04 -1.55
CA LEU A 236 17.68 -6.63 -1.32
C LEU A 236 18.97 -5.79 -1.49
N ARG A 237 18.82 -4.65 -2.15
CA ARG A 237 19.87 -3.64 -2.27
C ARG A 237 19.67 -2.51 -1.27
#